data_ca54fa47d46e4482782f2333f361fb09
#
_entry.id   ca54fa47d46e4482782f2333f361fb09
#
_cell.length_a   1.000
_cell.length_b   1.000
_cell.length_c   1.000
_cell.angle_alpha   90.00
_cell.angle_beta   90.00
_cell.angle_gamma   90.00
#
_symmetry.space_group_name_H-M   'P 1'
#
loop_
_entity.id
_entity.type
_entity.pdbx_description
1 polymer ?
#
loop_
_entity_poly.entity_id
_entity_poly.type
_entity_poly.pdbx_seq_one_letter_code
_entity_poly.pdbx_strand_id
1 'polypeptide(L)'
;FFNIERYDLSSVGRMKFNRRLDRDAEEGAGILYDERYFSMLKTDEAKELHEQFGGATDIADVMTKLIAIRNGKGSVDDIDHLGNRRIRSVGEMAENQFRVGLVRVERAVKERLGVAESEGLMPQDLVNAKPVAAAMKEFFGSSQLSQFMDQNNPLSEVTHKRRVSALGPGGLTRERAGFEVRDVHPTHYGRVCPIETPEGPNIGLINSLATYARTNHYGFIETPYRKVTNGKVSSDIEYLSAINESSFVIAQASAALDKKDNFVDGMVAVRHQNEFTVKPPEDID
;
A
#
# COMPACT_ATOMS: atom_id res chain seq x y z
N PHE A 1 4.61 -11.59 20.24
CA PHE A 1 5.00 -10.44 19.42
C PHE A 1 6.30 -10.72 18.63
N PHE A 2 7.27 -11.43 19.21
CA PHE A 2 8.59 -11.69 18.60
C PHE A 2 8.66 -13.01 17.82
N ASN A 3 7.55 -13.56 17.39
CA ASN A 3 7.48 -14.78 16.59
C ASN A 3 6.74 -14.46 15.27
N ILE A 4 7.43 -14.59 14.14
CA ILE A 4 6.92 -14.25 12.81
C ILE A 4 5.70 -15.10 12.41
N GLU A 5 5.60 -16.35 12.90
CA GLU A 5 4.44 -17.19 12.62
C GLU A 5 3.16 -16.70 13.31
N ARG A 6 3.30 -15.91 14.38
CA ARG A 6 2.18 -15.39 15.18
C ARG A 6 1.90 -13.92 14.94
N TYR A 7 2.93 -13.13 14.63
CA TYR A 7 2.82 -11.70 14.42
C TYR A 7 3.83 -11.25 13.37
N ASP A 8 3.34 -10.97 12.19
CA ASP A 8 4.10 -10.50 11.05
C ASP A 8 3.54 -9.15 10.57
N LEU A 9 4.37 -8.12 10.58
CA LEU A 9 4.03 -6.80 10.05
C LEU A 9 3.97 -6.79 8.52
N SER A 10 4.57 -7.78 7.86
CA SER A 10 4.92 -7.76 6.45
C SER A 10 5.88 -6.63 6.08
N SER A 11 6.38 -6.61 4.84
CA SER A 11 7.26 -5.54 4.34
C SER A 11 6.58 -4.17 4.38
N VAL A 12 5.30 -4.10 4.01
CA VAL A 12 4.50 -2.86 4.04
C VAL A 12 4.32 -2.35 5.46
N GLY A 13 3.99 -3.23 6.40
CA GLY A 13 3.82 -2.86 7.80
C GLY A 13 5.13 -2.40 8.43
N ARG A 14 6.27 -3.08 8.13
CA ARG A 14 7.59 -2.68 8.62
C ARG A 14 8.02 -1.34 8.06
N MET A 15 7.84 -1.08 6.77
CA MET A 15 8.14 0.21 6.16
C MET A 15 7.36 1.36 6.82
N LYS A 16 6.04 1.21 7.00
CA LYS A 16 5.21 2.21 7.69
C LYS A 16 5.60 2.39 9.14
N PHE A 17 5.92 1.31 9.83
CA PHE A 17 6.36 1.31 11.22
C PHE A 17 7.66 2.11 11.39
N ASN A 18 8.68 1.81 10.59
CA ASN A 18 9.97 2.49 10.62
C ASN A 18 9.79 4.00 10.33
N ARG A 19 9.04 4.33 9.29
CA ARG A 19 8.76 5.71 8.94
C ARG A 19 8.03 6.48 10.05
N ARG A 20 7.06 5.84 10.73
CA ARG A 20 6.31 6.48 11.83
C ARG A 20 7.20 6.74 13.07
N LEU A 21 8.23 5.95 13.24
CA LEU A 21 9.23 6.11 14.30
C LEU A 21 10.44 6.95 13.87
N ASP A 22 10.38 7.61 12.70
CA ASP A 22 11.43 8.44 12.14
C ASP A 22 12.78 7.68 11.98
N ARG A 23 12.70 6.39 11.57
CA ARG A 23 13.85 5.53 11.27
C ARG A 23 14.14 5.53 9.77
N ASP A 24 15.42 5.60 9.40
CA ASP A 24 15.85 5.69 8.00
C ASP A 24 15.69 4.39 7.19
N ALA A 25 15.43 3.25 7.83
CA ALA A 25 15.27 1.98 7.14
C ALA A 25 13.90 1.88 6.47
N GLU A 26 13.86 1.89 5.14
CA GLU A 26 12.63 1.63 4.37
C GLU A 26 12.26 0.14 4.37
N GLU A 27 13.24 -0.75 4.47
CA GLU A 27 13.09 -2.20 4.43
C GLU A 27 13.45 -2.84 5.76
N GLY A 28 12.99 -4.06 5.97
CA GLY A 28 13.33 -4.86 7.15
C GLY A 28 12.41 -6.05 7.34
N ALA A 29 12.80 -6.97 8.22
CA ALA A 29 11.98 -8.13 8.57
C ALA A 29 10.64 -7.71 9.20
N GLY A 30 9.58 -8.41 8.88
CA GLY A 30 8.23 -8.18 9.42
C GLY A 30 8.10 -8.45 10.92
N ILE A 31 9.11 -9.05 11.53
CA ILE A 31 9.15 -9.34 12.96
C ILE A 31 9.40 -8.08 13.80
N LEU A 32 8.72 -7.95 14.93
CA LEU A 32 9.05 -6.91 15.91
C LEU A 32 10.39 -7.24 16.58
N TYR A 33 11.19 -6.23 16.84
CA TYR A 33 12.49 -6.37 17.44
C TYR A 33 12.55 -5.67 18.81
N ASP A 34 13.23 -6.31 19.75
CA ASP A 34 13.60 -5.72 21.04
C ASP A 34 15.01 -6.20 21.39
N GLU A 35 15.95 -5.28 21.49
CA GLU A 35 17.37 -5.60 21.74
C GLU A 35 17.56 -6.45 23.00
N ARG A 36 16.82 -6.16 24.06
CA ARG A 36 16.93 -6.90 25.33
C ARG A 36 16.47 -8.35 25.18
N TYR A 37 15.43 -8.59 24.39
CA TYR A 37 14.93 -9.95 24.14
C TYR A 37 15.87 -10.73 23.25
N PHE A 38 16.28 -10.16 22.11
CA PHE A 38 17.11 -10.86 21.11
C PHE A 38 18.54 -11.06 21.57
N SER A 39 19.11 -10.17 22.41
CA SER A 39 20.45 -10.38 23.00
C SER A 39 20.53 -11.57 23.98
N MET A 40 19.39 -12.00 24.53
CA MET A 40 19.32 -13.20 25.33
C MET A 40 19.27 -14.49 24.50
N LEU A 41 18.87 -14.41 23.23
CA LEU A 41 18.79 -15.55 22.32
C LEU A 41 20.16 -15.77 21.66
N LYS A 42 20.63 -17.02 21.70
CA LYS A 42 21.93 -17.42 21.11
C LYS A 42 21.75 -18.08 19.74
N THR A 43 20.69 -17.75 19.02
CA THR A 43 20.41 -18.28 17.69
C THR A 43 21.07 -17.41 16.62
N ASP A 44 21.38 -17.99 15.46
CA ASP A 44 21.99 -17.23 14.37
C ASP A 44 20.99 -16.24 13.76
N GLU A 45 19.70 -16.58 13.70
CA GLU A 45 18.62 -15.66 13.32
C GLU A 45 18.54 -14.42 14.24
N ALA A 46 18.77 -14.60 15.55
CA ALA A 46 18.80 -13.47 16.47
C ALA A 46 20.00 -12.55 16.26
N LYS A 47 21.14 -13.09 15.81
CA LYS A 47 22.33 -12.28 15.45
C LYS A 47 22.07 -11.45 14.19
N GLU A 48 21.50 -12.06 13.14
CA GLU A 48 21.12 -11.36 11.91
C GLU A 48 20.14 -10.22 12.19
N LEU A 49 19.11 -10.46 13.00
CA LEU A 49 18.17 -9.42 13.42
C LEU A 49 18.84 -8.33 14.28
N HIS A 50 19.82 -8.70 15.10
CA HIS A 50 20.58 -7.73 15.87
C HIS A 50 21.47 -6.85 14.98
N GLU A 51 22.08 -7.38 13.93
CA GLU A 51 22.83 -6.60 12.95
C GLU A 51 21.93 -5.63 12.18
N GLN A 52 20.71 -6.03 11.85
CA GLN A 52 19.76 -5.22 11.12
C GLN A 52 19.08 -4.13 11.97
N PHE A 53 18.74 -4.44 13.21
CA PHE A 53 17.91 -3.60 14.08
C PHE A 53 18.59 -3.22 15.40
N GLY A 54 19.90 -3.41 15.52
CA GLY A 54 20.63 -3.16 16.76
C GLY A 54 20.32 -1.80 17.37
N GLY A 55 20.06 -1.79 18.68
CA GLY A 55 19.65 -0.61 19.43
C GLY A 55 18.14 -0.30 19.40
N ALA A 56 17.35 -0.97 18.54
CA ALA A 56 15.92 -0.72 18.46
C ALA A 56 15.12 -1.45 19.54
N THR A 57 14.08 -0.80 20.06
CA THR A 57 13.12 -1.34 21.03
C THR A 57 11.70 -1.03 20.56
N ASP A 58 11.22 -1.80 19.59
CA ASP A 58 10.00 -1.50 18.80
C ASP A 58 8.78 -1.18 19.69
N ILE A 59 8.51 -1.98 20.70
CA ILE A 59 7.34 -1.77 21.55
C ILE A 59 7.50 -0.51 22.41
N ALA A 60 8.68 -0.30 23.00
CA ALA A 60 8.96 0.87 23.85
C ALA A 60 8.93 2.17 23.01
N ASP A 61 9.44 2.15 21.78
CA ASP A 61 9.44 3.29 20.89
C ASP A 61 8.02 3.69 20.47
N VAL A 62 7.15 2.69 20.17
CA VAL A 62 5.72 2.94 19.92
C VAL A 62 5.04 3.56 21.13
N MET A 63 5.28 3.04 22.33
CA MET A 63 4.71 3.60 23.57
C MET A 63 5.17 5.04 23.78
N THR A 64 6.45 5.32 23.56
CA THR A 64 7.02 6.67 23.65
C THR A 64 6.37 7.62 22.66
N LYS A 65 6.20 7.19 21.40
CA LYS A 65 5.53 7.98 20.36
C LYS A 65 4.06 8.25 20.70
N LEU A 66 3.33 7.25 21.20
CA LEU A 66 1.94 7.42 21.64
C LEU A 66 1.79 8.40 22.80
N ILE A 67 2.70 8.33 23.79
CA ILE A 67 2.72 9.29 24.90
C ILE A 67 3.03 10.69 24.41
N ALA A 68 3.96 10.85 23.45
CA ALA A 68 4.30 12.14 22.86
C ALA A 68 3.08 12.74 22.14
N ILE A 69 2.36 11.95 21.32
CA ILE A 69 1.13 12.38 20.63
C ILE A 69 0.05 12.78 21.64
N ARG A 70 -0.16 12.00 22.70
CA ARG A 70 -1.10 12.33 23.79
C ARG A 70 -0.77 13.67 24.45
N ASN A 71 0.51 13.99 24.58
CA ASN A 71 0.99 15.23 25.17
C ASN A 71 1.06 16.40 24.17
N GLY A 72 0.45 16.26 22.99
CA GLY A 72 0.40 17.30 21.96
C GLY A 72 1.68 17.43 21.11
N LYS A 73 2.61 16.48 21.20
CA LYS A 73 3.81 16.41 20.37
C LYS A 73 3.63 15.43 19.23
N GLY A 74 3.34 15.93 18.03
CA GLY A 74 3.04 15.14 16.84
C GLY A 74 1.56 15.15 16.49
N SER A 75 1.21 14.48 15.41
CA SER A 75 -0.15 14.41 14.86
C SER A 75 -0.65 12.98 14.79
N VAL A 76 -1.97 12.81 14.89
CA VAL A 76 -2.64 11.55 14.58
C VAL A 76 -2.65 11.35 13.07
N ASP A 77 -2.53 10.09 12.61
CA ASP A 77 -2.62 9.78 11.19
C ASP A 77 -4.03 10.05 10.64
N ASP A 78 -4.08 10.68 9.49
CA ASP A 78 -5.28 10.77 8.68
C ASP A 78 -5.52 9.43 7.98
N ILE A 79 -6.64 8.77 8.31
CA ILE A 79 -6.99 7.44 7.79
C ILE A 79 -7.29 7.48 6.29
N ASP A 80 -7.84 8.60 5.78
CA ASP A 80 -8.26 8.74 4.39
C ASP A 80 -7.14 9.24 3.47
N HIS A 81 -6.01 9.62 4.03
CA HIS A 81 -4.82 9.98 3.28
C HIS A 81 -4.30 8.79 2.46
N LEU A 82 -4.08 8.95 1.14
CA LEU A 82 -3.62 7.86 0.25
C LEU A 82 -2.21 7.33 0.58
N GLY A 83 -1.48 7.98 1.46
CA GLY A 83 -0.28 7.43 2.10
C GLY A 83 -0.58 6.39 3.17
N ASN A 84 -1.80 6.30 3.67
CA ASN A 84 -2.27 5.32 4.65
C ASN A 84 -3.19 4.26 4.06
N ARG A 85 -3.76 4.52 2.90
CA ARG A 85 -4.61 3.58 2.15
C ARG A 85 -3.85 3.05 0.95
N ARG A 86 -3.63 1.74 0.92
CA ARG A 86 -2.96 1.08 -0.20
C ARG A 86 -3.95 0.28 -1.05
N ILE A 87 -3.58 0.02 -2.29
CA ILE A 87 -4.32 -0.86 -3.20
C ILE A 87 -3.74 -2.25 -3.12
N ARG A 88 -4.61 -3.24 -3.03
CA ARG A 88 -4.28 -4.64 -3.26
C ARG A 88 -4.68 -5.02 -4.67
N SER A 89 -3.71 -5.35 -5.50
CA SER A 89 -3.93 -5.81 -6.86
C SER A 89 -4.43 -7.27 -6.89
N VAL A 90 -4.89 -7.70 -8.06
CA VAL A 90 -5.33 -9.09 -8.25
C VAL A 90 -4.23 -10.11 -7.93
N GLY A 91 -2.96 -9.78 -8.21
CA GLY A 91 -1.83 -10.66 -7.90
C GLY A 91 -1.70 -10.95 -6.41
N GLU A 92 -1.75 -9.93 -5.56
CA GLU A 92 -1.71 -10.09 -4.11
C GLU A 92 -2.91 -10.85 -3.57
N MET A 93 -4.11 -10.57 -4.08
CA MET A 93 -5.33 -11.27 -3.66
C MET A 93 -5.29 -12.75 -4.07
N ALA A 94 -4.81 -13.05 -5.28
CA ALA A 94 -4.65 -14.43 -5.76
C ALA A 94 -3.58 -15.18 -4.97
N GLU A 95 -2.44 -14.55 -4.64
CA GLU A 95 -1.40 -15.12 -3.78
C GLU A 95 -1.96 -15.50 -2.41
N ASN A 96 -2.71 -14.59 -1.77
CA ASN A 96 -3.32 -14.86 -0.47
C ASN A 96 -4.27 -16.07 -0.54
N GLN A 97 -5.06 -16.19 -1.60
CA GLN A 97 -5.97 -17.31 -1.77
C GLN A 97 -5.22 -18.62 -2.08
N PHE A 98 -4.15 -18.55 -2.85
CA PHE A 98 -3.26 -19.68 -3.09
C PHE A 98 -2.63 -20.18 -1.79
N ARG A 99 -2.16 -19.26 -0.94
CA ARG A 99 -1.62 -19.55 0.41
C ARG A 99 -2.65 -20.28 1.28
N VAL A 100 -3.91 -19.85 1.27
CA VAL A 100 -5.01 -20.56 1.97
C VAL A 100 -5.15 -21.98 1.46
N GLY A 101 -5.08 -22.17 0.15
CA GLY A 101 -5.08 -23.50 -0.48
C GLY A 101 -3.92 -24.39 0.00
N LEU A 102 -2.70 -23.83 0.07
CA LEU A 102 -1.51 -24.54 0.55
C LEU A 102 -1.61 -24.94 2.03
N VAL A 103 -2.13 -24.05 2.90
CA VAL A 103 -2.37 -24.38 4.31
C VAL A 103 -3.35 -25.53 4.47
N ARG A 104 -4.38 -25.62 3.62
CA ARG A 104 -5.32 -26.77 3.60
C ARG A 104 -4.61 -28.06 3.18
N VAL A 105 -3.70 -28.00 2.19
CA VAL A 105 -2.87 -29.14 1.77
C VAL A 105 -1.94 -29.55 2.89
N GLU A 106 -1.22 -28.64 3.51
CA GLU A 106 -0.32 -28.91 4.63
C GLU A 106 -1.05 -29.64 5.77
N ARG A 107 -2.22 -29.14 6.15
CA ARG A 107 -3.04 -29.79 7.19
C ARG A 107 -3.41 -31.21 6.81
N ALA A 108 -3.87 -31.42 5.57
CA ALA A 108 -4.24 -32.77 5.09
C ALA A 108 -3.04 -33.71 5.03
N VAL A 109 -1.84 -33.21 4.68
CA VAL A 109 -0.61 -34.01 4.70
C VAL A 109 -0.22 -34.38 6.12
N LYS A 110 -0.26 -33.43 7.07
CA LYS A 110 0.02 -33.70 8.50
C LYS A 110 -0.94 -34.75 9.08
N GLU A 111 -2.23 -34.67 8.76
CA GLU A 111 -3.23 -35.65 9.19
C GLU A 111 -2.93 -37.05 8.62
N ARG A 112 -2.61 -37.14 7.32
CA ARG A 112 -2.26 -38.43 6.69
C ARG A 112 -0.98 -39.03 7.26
N LEU A 113 0.06 -38.24 7.47
CA LEU A 113 1.31 -38.70 8.08
C LEU A 113 1.10 -39.21 9.50
N GLY A 114 0.16 -38.62 10.26
CA GLY A 114 -0.17 -39.07 11.62
C GLY A 114 -0.92 -40.43 11.69
N VAL A 115 -1.58 -40.82 10.61
CA VAL A 115 -2.40 -42.05 10.55
C VAL A 115 -1.72 -43.16 9.75
N ALA A 116 -0.81 -42.84 8.85
CA ALA A 116 -0.19 -43.81 7.96
C ALA A 116 0.99 -44.54 8.61
N GLU A 117 1.05 -45.86 8.39
CA GLU A 117 2.27 -46.62 8.64
C GLU A 117 3.33 -46.15 7.65
N SER A 118 4.50 -45.76 8.10
CA SER A 118 5.54 -45.03 7.34
C SER A 118 6.29 -45.85 6.30
N GLU A 119 6.00 -47.14 6.13
CA GLU A 119 6.68 -47.99 5.16
C GLU A 119 5.99 -47.92 3.79
N GLY A 120 6.70 -47.38 2.78
CA GLY A 120 6.30 -47.41 1.38
C GLY A 120 5.47 -46.23 0.86
N LEU A 121 5.26 -45.17 1.65
CA LEU A 121 4.54 -43.97 1.20
C LEU A 121 5.38 -43.10 0.25
N MET A 122 4.81 -42.79 -0.90
CA MET A 122 5.39 -41.84 -1.82
C MET A 122 4.81 -40.43 -1.59
N PRO A 123 5.57 -39.34 -1.83
CA PRO A 123 5.06 -37.95 -1.70
C PRO A 123 3.78 -37.70 -2.49
N GLN A 124 3.61 -38.38 -3.63
CA GLN A 124 2.42 -38.28 -4.49
C GLN A 124 1.14 -38.80 -3.82
N ASP A 125 1.27 -39.77 -2.88
CA ASP A 125 0.14 -40.33 -2.15
C ASP A 125 -0.34 -39.38 -1.03
N LEU A 126 0.54 -38.51 -0.56
CA LEU A 126 0.29 -37.56 0.51
C LEU A 126 -0.25 -36.23 0.00
N VAL A 127 0.29 -35.72 -1.11
CA VAL A 127 -0.02 -34.39 -1.64
C VAL A 127 -1.24 -34.46 -2.58
N ASN A 128 -2.23 -33.60 -2.30
CA ASN A 128 -3.42 -33.44 -3.13
C ASN A 128 -3.56 -31.99 -3.57
N ALA A 129 -3.59 -31.73 -4.87
CA ALA A 129 -3.74 -30.40 -5.44
C ALA A 129 -5.19 -29.86 -5.40
N LYS A 130 -6.19 -30.69 -5.13
CA LYS A 130 -7.61 -30.28 -5.15
C LYS A 130 -7.95 -29.11 -4.23
N PRO A 131 -7.42 -29.01 -2.99
CA PRO A 131 -7.71 -27.86 -2.11
C PRO A 131 -7.22 -26.52 -2.68
N VAL A 132 -6.06 -26.51 -3.36
CA VAL A 132 -5.55 -25.32 -4.03
C VAL A 132 -6.43 -24.94 -5.21
N ALA A 133 -6.75 -25.88 -6.06
CA ALA A 133 -7.64 -25.67 -7.21
C ALA A 133 -9.03 -25.17 -6.77
N ALA A 134 -9.58 -25.73 -5.68
CA ALA A 134 -10.85 -25.31 -5.11
C ALA A 134 -10.79 -23.86 -4.58
N ALA A 135 -9.70 -23.49 -3.86
CA ALA A 135 -9.51 -22.15 -3.34
C ALA A 135 -9.41 -21.11 -4.48
N MET A 136 -8.66 -21.40 -5.53
CA MET A 136 -8.54 -20.53 -6.71
C MET A 136 -9.86 -20.40 -7.47
N LYS A 137 -10.58 -21.51 -7.65
CA LYS A 137 -11.91 -21.50 -8.29
C LYS A 137 -12.93 -20.69 -7.48
N GLU A 138 -12.90 -20.80 -6.16
CA GLU A 138 -13.75 -20.02 -5.25
C GLU A 138 -13.47 -18.51 -5.40
N PHE A 139 -12.19 -18.12 -5.45
CA PHE A 139 -11.78 -16.72 -5.60
C PHE A 139 -12.25 -16.14 -6.93
N PHE A 140 -11.92 -16.75 -8.06
CA PHE A 140 -12.30 -16.24 -9.39
C PHE A 140 -13.78 -16.40 -9.72
N GLY A 141 -14.50 -17.34 -9.10
CA GLY A 141 -15.90 -17.61 -9.37
C GLY A 141 -16.90 -16.93 -8.42
N SER A 142 -16.50 -16.61 -7.21
CA SER A 142 -17.44 -16.15 -6.16
C SER A 142 -16.99 -14.88 -5.44
N SER A 143 -15.78 -14.36 -5.70
CA SER A 143 -15.34 -13.11 -5.08
C SER A 143 -16.13 -11.91 -5.60
N GLN A 144 -16.47 -10.98 -4.70
CA GLN A 144 -17.12 -9.71 -5.04
C GLN A 144 -16.30 -8.85 -6.01
N LEU A 145 -14.98 -9.02 -5.99
CA LEU A 145 -14.05 -8.26 -6.84
C LEU A 145 -13.78 -8.93 -8.19
N SER A 146 -14.13 -10.22 -8.33
CA SER A 146 -14.12 -10.92 -9.61
C SER A 146 -15.46 -10.75 -10.29
N GLN A 147 -15.53 -9.91 -11.31
CA GLN A 147 -16.75 -9.48 -11.98
C GLN A 147 -16.71 -9.79 -13.47
N PHE A 148 -17.88 -9.83 -14.11
CA PHE A 148 -17.95 -9.83 -15.56
C PHE A 148 -17.35 -8.54 -16.10
N MET A 149 -16.48 -8.67 -17.11
CA MET A 149 -15.83 -7.54 -17.74
C MET A 149 -16.82 -6.76 -18.61
N ASP A 150 -16.83 -5.44 -18.46
CA ASP A 150 -17.52 -4.54 -19.40
C ASP A 150 -16.79 -4.61 -20.75
N GLN A 151 -17.40 -5.24 -21.73
CA GLN A 151 -16.78 -5.54 -23.02
C GLN A 151 -17.54 -4.89 -24.19
N ASN A 152 -17.94 -3.64 -24.05
CA ASN A 152 -18.64 -2.88 -25.10
C ASN A 152 -17.66 -2.36 -26.17
N ASN A 153 -16.51 -1.87 -25.74
CA ASN A 153 -15.41 -1.42 -26.58
C ASN A 153 -14.07 -1.56 -25.82
N PRO A 154 -12.91 -1.44 -26.47
CA PRO A 154 -11.62 -1.57 -25.79
C PRO A 154 -11.41 -0.61 -24.63
N LEU A 155 -11.94 0.61 -24.71
CA LEU A 155 -11.81 1.61 -23.65
C LEU A 155 -12.59 1.20 -22.39
N SER A 156 -13.81 0.64 -22.55
CA SER A 156 -14.60 0.16 -21.39
C SER A 156 -13.90 -0.98 -20.66
N GLU A 157 -13.20 -1.86 -21.38
CA GLU A 157 -12.40 -2.92 -20.77
C GLU A 157 -11.25 -2.37 -19.93
N VAL A 158 -10.49 -1.41 -20.47
CA VAL A 158 -9.39 -0.77 -19.75
C VAL A 158 -9.90 -0.03 -18.52
N THR A 159 -10.97 0.74 -18.64
CA THR A 159 -11.58 1.49 -17.54
C THR A 159 -12.05 0.55 -16.42
N HIS A 160 -12.67 -0.57 -16.77
CA HIS A 160 -13.11 -1.57 -15.79
C HIS A 160 -11.93 -2.18 -15.03
N LYS A 161 -10.83 -2.51 -15.72
CA LYS A 161 -9.62 -3.07 -15.10
C LYS A 161 -8.87 -2.08 -14.20
N ARG A 162 -9.03 -0.77 -14.43
CA ARG A 162 -8.42 0.31 -13.62
C ARG A 162 -9.33 0.80 -12.48
N ARG A 163 -10.43 0.13 -12.24
CA ARG A 163 -11.37 0.47 -11.15
C ARG A 163 -10.78 0.09 -9.79
N VAL A 164 -10.96 0.97 -8.82
CA VAL A 164 -10.52 0.80 -7.44
C VAL A 164 -11.73 0.76 -6.53
N SER A 165 -11.90 -0.31 -5.78
CA SER A 165 -13.03 -0.50 -4.85
C SER A 165 -12.56 -0.49 -3.40
N ALA A 166 -13.28 0.23 -2.54
CA ALA A 166 -13.09 0.16 -1.10
C ALA A 166 -13.83 -1.04 -0.45
N LEU A 167 -14.65 -1.74 -1.25
CA LEU A 167 -15.46 -2.87 -0.83
C LEU A 167 -14.69 -4.21 -0.97
N GLY A 168 -15.27 -5.27 -0.43
CA GLY A 168 -14.76 -6.63 -0.60
C GLY A 168 -13.96 -7.14 0.59
N PRO A 169 -13.30 -8.30 0.46
CA PRO A 169 -12.58 -8.94 1.54
C PRO A 169 -11.47 -8.05 2.10
N GLY A 170 -11.52 -7.76 3.42
CA GLY A 170 -10.58 -6.86 4.10
C GLY A 170 -10.82 -5.38 3.83
N GLY A 171 -11.88 -5.00 3.11
CA GLY A 171 -12.34 -3.64 2.90
C GLY A 171 -13.54 -3.26 3.78
N LEU A 172 -14.22 -2.19 3.37
CA LEU A 172 -15.39 -1.67 4.06
C LEU A 172 -16.67 -2.38 3.61
N THR A 173 -17.70 -2.34 4.45
CA THR A 173 -19.08 -2.63 4.06
C THR A 173 -19.80 -1.32 3.79
N ARG A 174 -20.81 -1.33 2.90
CA ARG A 174 -21.58 -0.12 2.53
C ARG A 174 -22.18 0.58 3.76
N GLU A 175 -22.67 -0.19 4.71
CA GLU A 175 -23.34 0.29 5.91
C GLU A 175 -22.38 0.93 6.90
N ARG A 176 -21.10 0.51 6.90
CA ARG A 176 -20.05 1.03 7.78
C ARG A 176 -19.26 2.19 7.19
N ALA A 177 -19.45 2.44 5.89
CA ALA A 177 -18.77 3.53 5.21
C ALA A 177 -19.48 4.87 5.51
N GLY A 178 -18.85 5.70 6.33
CA GLY A 178 -19.27 7.07 6.62
C GLY A 178 -19.08 8.02 5.44
N PHE A 179 -19.41 9.30 5.62
CA PHE A 179 -19.22 10.33 4.61
C PHE A 179 -17.74 10.60 4.34
N GLU A 180 -16.89 10.60 5.36
CA GLU A 180 -15.47 10.90 5.25
C GLU A 180 -14.74 10.01 4.25
N VAL A 181 -15.04 8.69 4.26
CA VAL A 181 -14.44 7.72 3.33
C VAL A 181 -14.91 7.90 1.89
N ARG A 182 -16.09 8.52 1.69
CA ARG A 182 -16.72 8.75 0.38
C ARG A 182 -16.31 10.07 -0.25
N ASP A 183 -15.79 10.99 0.54
CA ASP A 183 -15.37 12.31 0.09
C ASP A 183 -14.09 12.29 -0.71
N VAL A 184 -13.86 13.35 -1.47
CA VAL A 184 -12.61 13.56 -2.20
C VAL A 184 -11.57 14.14 -1.25
N HIS A 185 -10.51 13.37 -1.01
CA HIS A 185 -9.38 13.81 -0.21
C HIS A 185 -8.35 14.58 -1.07
N PRO A 186 -7.65 15.61 -0.56
CA PRO A 186 -6.62 16.33 -1.33
C PRO A 186 -5.54 15.46 -1.96
N THR A 187 -5.18 14.32 -1.32
CA THR A 187 -4.22 13.34 -1.86
C THR A 187 -4.73 12.55 -3.06
N HIS A 188 -6.01 12.67 -3.42
CA HIS A 188 -6.57 12.08 -4.66
C HIS A 188 -6.03 12.76 -5.92
N TYR A 189 -5.48 13.96 -5.80
CA TYR A 189 -4.95 14.69 -6.95
C TYR A 189 -3.90 13.89 -7.72
N GLY A 190 -4.15 13.71 -9.01
CA GLY A 190 -3.28 12.91 -9.89
C GLY A 190 -3.32 11.39 -9.66
N ARG A 191 -4.07 10.88 -8.67
CA ARG A 191 -4.13 9.45 -8.29
C ARG A 191 -5.47 8.82 -8.53
N VAL A 192 -6.52 9.46 -8.07
CA VAL A 192 -7.91 8.96 -8.19
C VAL A 192 -8.76 10.03 -8.85
N CYS A 193 -9.58 9.65 -9.81
CA CYS A 193 -10.49 10.58 -10.46
C CYS A 193 -11.55 11.07 -9.46
N PRO A 194 -11.73 12.39 -9.29
CA PRO A 194 -12.68 12.93 -8.30
C PRO A 194 -14.13 12.87 -8.78
N ILE A 195 -14.39 12.59 -10.07
CA ILE A 195 -15.71 12.65 -10.70
C ILE A 195 -16.26 11.26 -11.01
N GLU A 196 -15.41 10.30 -11.42
CA GLU A 196 -15.86 8.99 -11.88
C GLU A 196 -16.13 8.08 -10.68
N THR A 197 -17.38 8.08 -10.23
CA THR A 197 -17.91 7.22 -9.16
C THR A 197 -19.38 6.91 -9.44
N PRO A 198 -19.90 5.74 -9.01
CA PRO A 198 -21.32 5.41 -9.15
C PRO A 198 -22.21 6.37 -8.35
N GLU A 199 -23.45 6.50 -8.79
CA GLU A 199 -24.52 7.11 -8.01
C GLU A 199 -25.14 6.06 -7.05
N GLY A 200 -25.67 6.53 -5.91
CA GLY A 200 -26.37 5.70 -4.93
C GLY A 200 -25.47 5.12 -3.83
N PRO A 201 -25.76 3.90 -3.32
CA PRO A 201 -25.10 3.35 -2.12
C PRO A 201 -23.58 3.18 -2.21
N ASN A 202 -23.04 3.10 -3.42
CA ASN A 202 -21.62 2.90 -3.67
C ASN A 202 -20.86 4.19 -4.00
N ILE A 203 -21.49 5.36 -3.89
CA ILE A 203 -20.83 6.64 -4.15
C ILE A 203 -19.56 6.78 -3.30
N GLY A 204 -18.47 7.19 -3.91
CA GLY A 204 -17.17 7.37 -3.25
C GLY A 204 -16.45 6.08 -2.84
N LEU A 205 -17.10 4.91 -2.92
CA LEU A 205 -16.50 3.62 -2.57
C LEU A 205 -15.93 2.86 -3.78
N ILE A 206 -16.39 3.19 -4.97
CA ILE A 206 -15.89 2.64 -6.22
C ILE A 206 -15.40 3.82 -7.05
N ASN A 207 -14.11 3.88 -7.31
CA ASN A 207 -13.44 4.97 -8.00
C ASN A 207 -12.60 4.44 -9.15
N SER A 208 -12.14 5.34 -10.00
CA SER A 208 -11.22 5.03 -11.10
C SER A 208 -9.85 5.63 -10.85
N LEU A 209 -8.82 4.87 -11.17
CA LEU A 209 -7.44 5.32 -11.10
C LEU A 209 -7.19 6.40 -12.15
N ALA A 210 -6.49 7.47 -11.80
CA ALA A 210 -6.12 8.53 -12.74
C ALA A 210 -5.23 7.97 -13.88
N THR A 211 -5.24 8.62 -15.04
CA THR A 211 -4.65 8.09 -16.27
C THR A 211 -3.18 7.69 -16.12
N TYR A 212 -2.36 8.54 -15.52
CA TYR A 212 -0.92 8.29 -15.34
C TYR A 212 -0.56 7.71 -13.96
N ALA A 213 -1.54 7.51 -13.09
CA ALA A 213 -1.32 6.90 -11.80
C ALA A 213 -0.97 5.42 -11.93
N ARG A 214 -0.06 4.97 -11.10
CA ARG A 214 0.32 3.55 -10.95
C ARG A 214 0.46 3.19 -9.48
N THR A 215 0.52 1.91 -9.17
CA THR A 215 0.84 1.42 -7.82
C THR A 215 2.32 1.07 -7.73
N ASN A 216 2.95 1.40 -6.61
CA ASN A 216 4.31 0.96 -6.31
C ASN A 216 4.30 -0.48 -5.76
N HIS A 217 5.48 -1.03 -5.45
CA HIS A 217 5.64 -2.40 -4.94
C HIS A 217 5.00 -2.62 -3.56
N TYR A 218 4.76 -1.57 -2.79
CA TYR A 218 4.01 -1.62 -1.53
C TYR A 218 2.49 -1.49 -1.71
N GLY A 219 2.01 -1.16 -2.92
CA GLY A 219 0.61 -0.94 -3.23
C GLY A 219 0.12 0.49 -3.05
N PHE A 220 0.99 1.46 -2.75
CA PHE A 220 0.60 2.88 -2.70
C PHE A 220 0.52 3.47 -4.10
N ILE A 221 -0.44 4.38 -4.30
CA ILE A 221 -0.62 5.05 -5.59
C ILE A 221 0.42 6.14 -5.74
N GLU A 222 1.11 6.11 -6.88
CA GLU A 222 2.08 7.10 -7.30
C GLU A 222 1.59 7.83 -8.54
N THR A 223 2.01 9.09 -8.67
CA THR A 223 1.73 9.92 -9.83
C THR A 223 3.03 10.54 -10.36
N PRO A 224 3.18 10.72 -11.69
CA PRO A 224 4.40 11.25 -12.27
C PRO A 224 4.46 12.78 -12.16
N TYR A 225 5.63 13.29 -11.84
CA TYR A 225 5.98 14.71 -11.86
C TYR A 225 7.27 14.93 -12.64
N ARG A 226 7.39 16.11 -13.23
CA ARG A 226 8.64 16.56 -13.85
C ARG A 226 9.41 17.41 -12.84
N LYS A 227 10.68 17.15 -12.68
CA LYS A 227 11.56 17.87 -11.78
C LYS A 227 11.82 19.28 -12.29
N VAL A 228 11.81 20.24 -11.38
CA VAL A 228 12.15 21.64 -11.69
C VAL A 228 13.47 21.98 -11.01
N THR A 229 14.32 22.74 -11.70
CA THR A 229 15.59 23.20 -11.17
C THR A 229 15.77 24.66 -11.58
N ASN A 230 15.85 25.55 -10.58
CA ASN A 230 15.99 27.00 -10.80
C ASN A 230 14.94 27.57 -11.77
N GLY A 231 13.68 27.22 -11.60
CA GLY A 231 12.58 27.69 -12.43
C GLY A 231 12.50 27.08 -13.84
N LYS A 232 13.32 26.08 -14.14
CA LYS A 232 13.30 25.34 -15.41
C LYS A 232 12.80 23.93 -15.20
N VAL A 233 11.79 23.54 -15.99
CA VAL A 233 11.22 22.19 -15.96
C VAL A 233 12.10 21.22 -16.76
N SER A 234 12.50 20.13 -16.13
CA SER A 234 13.28 19.07 -16.80
C SER A 234 12.38 18.09 -17.55
N SER A 235 12.99 17.24 -18.38
CA SER A 235 12.31 16.08 -18.99
C SER A 235 12.27 14.87 -18.08
N ASP A 236 12.95 14.91 -16.95
CA ASP A 236 13.03 13.80 -16.01
C ASP A 236 11.71 13.63 -15.26
N ILE A 237 11.20 12.40 -15.28
CA ILE A 237 9.92 12.06 -14.65
C ILE A 237 10.21 11.22 -13.40
N GLU A 238 9.75 11.73 -12.27
CA GLU A 238 9.78 11.02 -11.00
C GLU A 238 8.36 10.69 -10.54
N TYR A 239 8.17 9.47 -10.04
CA TYR A 239 6.89 9.03 -9.49
C TYR A 239 6.88 9.21 -7.98
N LEU A 240 5.95 10.02 -7.48
CA LEU A 240 5.84 10.33 -6.07
C LEU A 240 4.56 9.72 -5.48
N SER A 241 4.72 9.07 -4.33
CA SER A 241 3.60 8.68 -3.48
C SER A 241 3.00 9.90 -2.76
N ALA A 242 1.78 9.77 -2.24
CA ALA A 242 1.14 10.86 -1.51
C ALA A 242 1.93 11.35 -0.28
N ILE A 243 2.72 10.48 0.31
CA ILE A 243 3.56 10.83 1.47
C ILE A 243 4.79 11.62 1.02
N ASN A 244 5.48 11.13 0.00
CA ASN A 244 6.70 11.79 -0.50
C ASN A 244 6.38 13.15 -1.12
N GLU A 245 5.24 13.26 -1.79
CA GLU A 245 4.75 14.49 -2.40
C GLU A 245 4.62 15.65 -1.41
N SER A 246 4.25 15.39 -0.18
CA SER A 246 4.04 16.44 0.84
C SER A 246 5.29 17.26 1.16
N SER A 247 6.48 16.75 0.87
CA SER A 247 7.75 17.45 1.08
C SER A 247 8.15 18.38 -0.05
N PHE A 248 7.46 18.32 -1.20
CA PHE A 248 7.78 19.10 -2.40
C PHE A 248 6.79 20.23 -2.66
N VAL A 249 7.26 21.29 -3.31
CA VAL A 249 6.44 22.39 -3.82
C VAL A 249 6.15 22.11 -5.29
N ILE A 250 4.91 21.76 -5.62
CA ILE A 250 4.53 21.24 -6.94
C ILE A 250 3.68 22.25 -7.69
N ALA A 251 4.16 22.70 -8.84
CA ALA A 251 3.39 23.54 -9.75
C ALA A 251 2.25 22.76 -10.44
N GLN A 252 1.19 23.46 -10.79
CA GLN A 252 0.12 22.87 -11.60
C GLN A 252 0.61 22.55 -13.01
N ALA A 253 0.11 21.47 -13.59
CA ALA A 253 0.44 21.06 -14.97
C ALA A 253 0.02 22.08 -16.03
N SER A 254 -0.92 23.00 -15.72
CA SER A 254 -1.39 24.07 -16.58
C SER A 254 -0.52 25.34 -16.54
N ALA A 255 0.52 25.38 -15.71
CA ALA A 255 1.42 26.53 -15.63
C ALA A 255 2.06 26.82 -16.99
N ALA A 256 2.08 28.09 -17.38
CA ALA A 256 2.60 28.53 -18.67
C ALA A 256 4.13 28.39 -18.72
N LEU A 257 4.64 27.68 -19.73
CA LEU A 257 6.06 27.50 -19.99
C LEU A 257 6.47 28.20 -21.29
N ASP A 258 7.68 28.71 -21.32
CA ASP A 258 8.30 29.23 -22.53
C ASP A 258 8.85 28.09 -23.43
N LYS A 259 9.42 28.48 -24.61
CA LYS A 259 10.04 27.50 -25.53
C LYS A 259 11.30 26.81 -24.96
N LYS A 260 11.80 27.26 -23.82
CA LYS A 260 12.97 26.72 -23.13
C LYS A 260 12.61 25.99 -21.84
N ASP A 261 11.31 25.72 -21.66
CA ASP A 261 10.75 25.07 -20.46
C ASP A 261 10.93 25.85 -19.15
N ASN A 262 11.03 27.21 -19.20
CA ASN A 262 10.99 28.03 -18.00
C ASN A 262 9.57 28.52 -17.75
N PHE A 263 9.22 28.77 -16.48
CA PHE A 263 7.95 29.40 -16.15
C PHE A 263 7.91 30.84 -16.68
N VAL A 264 6.79 31.21 -17.28
CA VAL A 264 6.56 32.57 -17.83
C VAL A 264 6.14 33.53 -16.73
N ASP A 265 5.34 33.06 -15.79
CA ASP A 265 4.76 33.87 -14.73
C ASP A 265 5.75 34.02 -13.56
N GLY A 266 5.87 35.24 -13.02
CA GLY A 266 6.71 35.51 -11.85
C GLY A 266 6.17 34.91 -10.54
N MET A 267 4.90 34.50 -10.53
CA MET A 267 4.24 33.79 -9.43
C MET A 267 3.41 32.66 -10.00
N VAL A 268 3.69 31.46 -9.61
CA VAL A 268 3.07 30.23 -10.14
C VAL A 268 2.16 29.63 -9.08
N ALA A 269 0.98 29.16 -9.50
CA ALA A 269 0.08 28.42 -8.63
C ALA A 269 0.69 27.04 -8.31
N VAL A 270 0.87 26.77 -7.04
CA VAL A 270 1.51 25.54 -6.54
C VAL A 270 0.64 24.87 -5.47
N ARG A 271 0.93 23.60 -5.27
CA ARG A 271 0.41 22.80 -4.16
C ARG A 271 1.57 22.38 -3.27
N HIS A 272 1.45 22.66 -1.98
CA HIS A 272 2.40 22.25 -0.96
C HIS A 272 1.66 21.81 0.30
N GLN A 273 2.00 20.68 0.88
CA GLN A 273 1.34 20.10 2.05
C GLN A 273 -0.19 20.05 1.94
N ASN A 274 -0.70 19.68 0.77
CA ASN A 274 -2.13 19.64 0.41
C ASN A 274 -2.84 21.01 0.34
N GLU A 275 -2.14 22.12 0.50
CA GLU A 275 -2.67 23.47 0.36
C GLU A 275 -2.31 24.08 -0.99
N PHE A 276 -3.23 24.87 -1.55
CA PHE A 276 -2.99 25.63 -2.78
C PHE A 276 -2.50 27.02 -2.41
N THR A 277 -1.35 27.38 -2.95
CA THR A 277 -0.71 28.68 -2.75
C THR A 277 -0.04 29.17 -4.04
N VAL A 278 0.61 30.31 -4.00
CA VAL A 278 1.44 30.81 -5.10
C VAL A 278 2.87 30.98 -4.62
N LYS A 279 3.82 30.59 -5.45
CA LYS A 279 5.25 30.67 -5.15
C LYS A 279 6.02 31.18 -6.36
N PRO A 280 7.19 31.83 -6.17
CA PRO A 280 8.07 32.16 -7.27
C PRO A 280 8.66 30.89 -7.90
N PRO A 281 9.03 30.91 -9.21
CA PRO A 281 9.58 29.74 -9.91
C PRO A 281 10.83 29.12 -9.27
N GLU A 282 11.59 29.88 -8.51
CA GLU A 282 12.82 29.46 -7.83
C GLU A 282 12.55 28.50 -6.66
N ASP A 283 11.36 28.60 -6.06
CA ASP A 283 10.90 27.78 -4.91
C ASP A 283 10.14 26.51 -5.34
N ILE A 284 10.10 26.18 -6.61
CA ILE A 284 9.38 25.02 -7.17
C ILE A 284 10.37 23.89 -7.39
N ASP A 285 10.00 22.66 -6.94
CA ASP A 285 10.83 21.44 -6.98
C ASP A 285 10.68 20.60 -8.27
#